data_a79ea25b273b416b48969d57200ee6a6
#
_entry.id   a79ea25b273b416b48969d57200ee6a6
#
_cell.length_a   1.000
_cell.length_b   1.000
_cell.length_c   1.000
_cell.angle_alpha   90.00
_cell.angle_beta   90.00
_cell.angle_gamma   90.00
#
_symmetry.space_group_name_H-M   'P 1'
#
loop_
_entity.id
_entity.type
_entity.pdbx_description
1 polymer ?
#
loop_
_entity_poly.entity_id
_entity_poly.type
_entity_poly.pdbx_seq_one_letter_code
_entity_poly.pdbx_strand_id
1 'polypeptide(L)'
;MIDTNNLKGTCVGAAAPCVKLARALFTNKKIPTDTYEGDTSSFFICEGLWAAHKLIAGKIRIPMFLYCPDYIKKEEELAAVKALIEAAEESFIISDKVCSKISDRDGADGFFIVAELPSYSLDDIKLEDNMTAIVLDGQEQPGNIGAILRSLDGAGGQFAICTNRRVKMTHSRLIRSSLGAAFTLPVPVAPIDDVIKWLTDNNFKIIVTDLTATKDYYEADYSGRVAIVAGNEFLGISPVWRTLPNADPVIIPMLGSCESLNVGFASTLVAYESSLRQKGLLKR
;
A
#
# COMPACT_ATOMS: atom_id res chain seq x y z
N MET A 1 -29.72 -0.16 21.29
CA MET A 1 -28.84 -1.34 21.22
C MET A 1 -28.97 -1.89 19.80
N ILE A 2 -27.88 -2.03 19.08
CA ILE A 2 -27.91 -2.50 17.67
C ILE A 2 -28.23 -3.98 17.68
N ASP A 3 -29.19 -4.43 16.85
CA ASP A 3 -29.54 -5.85 16.74
C ASP A 3 -28.54 -6.58 15.81
N THR A 4 -27.70 -7.41 16.41
CA THR A 4 -26.72 -8.26 15.72
C THR A 4 -27.15 -9.73 15.61
N ASN A 5 -28.34 -10.10 16.08
CA ASN A 5 -28.79 -11.50 16.17
C ASN A 5 -29.00 -12.18 14.79
N ASN A 6 -29.19 -11.36 13.74
CA ASN A 6 -29.43 -11.86 12.37
C ASN A 6 -28.18 -11.87 11.48
N LEU A 7 -26.97 -11.61 12.05
CA LEU A 7 -25.74 -11.64 11.29
C LEU A 7 -25.33 -13.11 11.01
N LYS A 8 -24.95 -13.38 9.76
CA LYS A 8 -24.55 -14.70 9.29
C LYS A 8 -23.06 -14.93 9.52
N GLY A 9 -22.68 -16.12 9.94
CA GLY A 9 -21.30 -16.55 10.08
C GLY A 9 -21.18 -17.81 10.96
N THR A 10 -20.09 -18.53 10.77
CA THR A 10 -19.78 -19.71 11.59
C THR A 10 -19.05 -19.28 12.85
N CYS A 11 -19.56 -19.66 14.04
CA CYS A 11 -18.88 -19.40 15.31
C CYS A 11 -17.62 -20.25 15.43
N VAL A 12 -16.48 -19.62 15.67
CA VAL A 12 -15.19 -20.33 15.75
C VAL A 12 -14.36 -19.91 16.96
N GLY A 13 -13.55 -20.84 17.43
CA GLY A 13 -12.61 -20.63 18.54
C GLY A 13 -11.19 -20.33 18.05
N ALA A 14 -10.30 -20.01 18.99
CA ALA A 14 -8.91 -19.62 18.73
C ALA A 14 -8.05 -20.66 17.99
N ALA A 15 -8.44 -21.95 18.02
CA ALA A 15 -7.73 -23.02 17.34
C ALA A 15 -8.17 -23.24 15.88
N ALA A 16 -9.23 -22.53 15.44
CA ALA A 16 -9.76 -22.67 14.09
C ALA A 16 -8.73 -22.28 13.01
N PRO A 17 -8.72 -22.96 11.85
CA PRO A 17 -7.80 -22.66 10.74
C PRO A 17 -7.85 -21.19 10.31
N CYS A 18 -9.03 -20.60 10.13
CA CYS A 18 -9.22 -19.19 9.77
C CYS A 18 -8.59 -18.22 10.77
N VAL A 19 -8.65 -18.51 12.07
CA VAL A 19 -8.01 -17.69 13.12
C VAL A 19 -6.49 -17.81 13.08
N LYS A 20 -5.96 -19.01 12.85
CA LYS A 20 -4.52 -19.22 12.67
C LYS A 20 -3.99 -18.50 11.44
N LEU A 21 -4.73 -18.54 10.32
CA LEU A 21 -4.39 -17.80 9.09
C LEU A 21 -4.37 -16.31 9.35
N ALA A 22 -5.46 -15.75 9.89
CA ALA A 22 -5.56 -14.32 10.19
C ALA A 22 -4.40 -13.84 11.09
N ARG A 23 -4.07 -14.61 12.13
CA ARG A 23 -2.96 -14.31 13.03
C ARG A 23 -1.60 -14.37 12.32
N ALA A 24 -1.37 -15.38 11.47
CA ALA A 24 -0.13 -15.50 10.71
C ALA A 24 0.09 -14.32 9.78
N LEU A 25 -0.96 -13.88 9.05
CA LEU A 25 -0.93 -12.70 8.20
C LEU A 25 -0.70 -11.42 9.01
N PHE A 26 -1.39 -11.25 10.14
CA PHE A 26 -1.26 -10.08 10.99
C PHE A 26 0.15 -9.92 11.55
N THR A 27 0.76 -11.02 11.98
CA THR A 27 2.11 -11.05 12.57
C THR A 27 3.22 -11.26 11.53
N ASN A 28 2.90 -11.35 10.24
CA ASN A 28 3.82 -11.63 9.13
C ASN A 28 4.64 -12.91 9.30
N LYS A 29 4.05 -13.91 9.95
CA LYS A 29 4.65 -15.24 10.13
C LYS A 29 4.30 -16.15 8.96
N LYS A 30 5.01 -17.29 8.88
CA LYS A 30 4.68 -18.34 7.92
C LYS A 30 3.27 -18.85 8.19
N ILE A 31 2.45 -18.87 7.14
CA ILE A 31 1.09 -19.42 7.19
C ILE A 31 1.17 -20.93 7.35
N PRO A 32 0.48 -21.53 8.34
CA PRO A 32 0.42 -22.98 8.49
C PRO A 32 -0.35 -23.60 7.31
N THR A 33 0.12 -24.72 6.82
CA THR A 33 -0.42 -25.39 5.61
C THR A 33 -1.83 -25.97 5.79
N ASP A 34 -2.26 -26.16 7.04
CA ASP A 34 -3.58 -26.68 7.41
C ASP A 34 -4.66 -25.58 7.57
N THR A 35 -4.37 -24.34 7.14
CA THR A 35 -5.26 -23.19 7.39
C THR A 35 -6.12 -22.79 6.21
N TYR A 36 -5.70 -23.09 4.99
CA TYR A 36 -6.40 -22.73 3.76
C TYR A 36 -6.00 -23.68 2.61
N GLU A 37 -6.97 -24.07 1.79
CA GLU A 37 -6.72 -24.83 0.56
C GLU A 37 -6.47 -23.85 -0.59
N GLY A 38 -5.25 -23.83 -1.11
CA GLY A 38 -4.84 -22.98 -2.24
C GLY A 38 -3.67 -22.06 -1.94
N ASP A 39 -3.37 -21.18 -2.89
CA ASP A 39 -2.28 -20.21 -2.77
C ASP A 39 -2.68 -19.03 -1.89
N THR A 40 -1.88 -18.76 -0.88
CA THR A 40 -2.05 -17.65 0.06
C THR A 40 -0.96 -16.58 -0.08
N SER A 41 -0.14 -16.67 -1.12
CA SER A 41 1.03 -15.77 -1.32
C SER A 41 0.64 -14.31 -1.53
N SER A 42 -0.55 -14.08 -2.10
CA SER A 42 -1.16 -12.77 -2.33
C SER A 42 -2.07 -12.30 -1.20
N PHE A 43 -2.30 -13.14 -0.18
CA PHE A 43 -3.20 -12.78 0.91
C PHE A 43 -2.58 -11.75 1.85
N PHE A 44 -3.41 -10.79 2.22
CA PHE A 44 -3.10 -9.82 3.26
C PHE A 44 -4.27 -9.69 4.25
N ILE A 45 -4.02 -9.03 5.37
CA ILE A 45 -5.05 -8.79 6.37
C ILE A 45 -5.18 -7.29 6.65
N CYS A 46 -6.43 -6.84 6.74
CA CYS A 46 -6.79 -5.51 7.21
C CYS A 46 -7.67 -5.61 8.45
N GLU A 47 -7.72 -4.53 9.20
CA GLU A 47 -8.58 -4.35 10.37
C GLU A 47 -9.33 -3.02 10.27
N GLY A 48 -10.61 -3.03 10.65
CA GLY A 48 -11.40 -1.82 10.83
C GLY A 48 -12.25 -1.39 9.63
N LEU A 49 -13.10 -0.39 9.90
CA LEU A 49 -14.13 0.10 8.99
C LEU A 49 -13.58 0.70 7.69
N TRP A 50 -12.46 1.43 7.78
CA TRP A 50 -11.80 2.03 6.62
C TRP A 50 -11.43 0.99 5.56
N ALA A 51 -10.98 -0.20 6.00
CA ALA A 51 -10.61 -1.29 5.11
C ALA A 51 -11.83 -1.87 4.40
N ALA A 52 -12.95 -2.05 5.11
CA ALA A 52 -14.21 -2.51 4.55
C ALA A 52 -14.64 -1.65 3.35
N HIS A 53 -14.70 -0.32 3.54
CA HIS A 53 -15.10 0.61 2.49
C HIS A 53 -14.19 0.54 1.25
N LYS A 54 -12.89 0.53 1.45
CA LYS A 54 -11.90 0.47 0.35
C LYS A 54 -11.96 -0.85 -0.42
N LEU A 55 -12.06 -1.98 0.29
CA LEU A 55 -12.10 -3.31 -0.32
C LEU A 55 -13.37 -3.52 -1.13
N ILE A 56 -14.53 -3.14 -0.59
CA ILE A 56 -15.82 -3.26 -1.27
C ILE A 56 -15.86 -2.34 -2.50
N ALA A 57 -15.47 -1.07 -2.35
CA ALA A 57 -15.42 -0.12 -3.47
C ALA A 57 -14.47 -0.57 -4.58
N GLY A 58 -13.32 -1.15 -4.22
CA GLY A 58 -12.33 -1.69 -5.14
C GLY A 58 -12.70 -3.07 -5.72
N LYS A 59 -13.80 -3.68 -5.27
CA LYS A 59 -14.19 -5.06 -5.64
C LYS A 59 -13.06 -6.07 -5.45
N ILE A 60 -12.28 -5.90 -4.37
CA ILE A 60 -11.17 -6.78 -4.03
C ILE A 60 -11.74 -8.11 -3.53
N ARG A 61 -11.16 -9.21 -3.98
CA ARG A 61 -11.54 -10.55 -3.50
C ARG A 61 -11.29 -10.68 -2.01
N ILE A 62 -12.31 -11.16 -1.27
CA ILE A 62 -12.28 -11.33 0.21
C ILE A 62 -12.51 -12.80 0.52
N PRO A 63 -11.45 -13.63 0.61
CA PRO A 63 -11.59 -15.03 0.99
C PRO A 63 -12.22 -15.24 2.35
N MET A 64 -11.87 -14.39 3.34
CA MET A 64 -12.38 -14.57 4.69
C MET A 64 -12.66 -13.25 5.40
N PHE A 65 -13.74 -13.24 6.15
CA PHE A 65 -14.09 -12.16 7.06
C PHE A 65 -14.35 -12.72 8.47
N LEU A 66 -13.63 -12.20 9.47
CA LEU A 66 -13.82 -12.55 10.86
C LEU A 66 -14.29 -11.32 11.63
N TYR A 67 -15.37 -11.44 12.40
CA TYR A 67 -15.89 -10.31 13.16
C TYR A 67 -16.40 -10.71 14.54
N CYS A 68 -16.32 -9.77 15.49
CA CYS A 68 -16.86 -9.90 16.82
C CYS A 68 -18.10 -9.00 16.97
N PRO A 69 -19.31 -9.57 17.18
CA PRO A 69 -20.53 -8.77 17.34
C PRO A 69 -20.45 -7.75 18.47
N ASP A 70 -19.67 -8.01 19.53
CA ASP A 70 -19.51 -7.13 20.67
C ASP A 70 -18.88 -5.77 20.33
N TYR A 71 -18.23 -5.66 19.17
CA TYR A 71 -17.59 -4.44 18.66
C TYR A 71 -18.51 -3.60 17.76
N ILE A 72 -19.67 -4.14 17.37
CA ILE A 72 -20.64 -3.41 16.53
C ILE A 72 -21.49 -2.48 17.43
N LYS A 73 -21.12 -1.19 17.45
CA LYS A 73 -21.76 -0.18 18.31
C LYS A 73 -22.56 0.88 17.53
N LYS A 74 -22.29 1.01 16.21
CA LYS A 74 -22.87 2.03 15.33
C LYS A 74 -23.54 1.40 14.12
N GLU A 75 -24.54 2.08 13.58
CA GLU A 75 -25.23 1.65 12.36
C GLU A 75 -24.29 1.54 11.14
N GLU A 76 -23.28 2.40 11.06
CA GLU A 76 -22.25 2.35 10.02
C GLU A 76 -21.42 1.06 10.09
N GLU A 77 -21.03 0.64 11.29
CA GLU A 77 -20.31 -0.62 11.52
C GLU A 77 -21.19 -1.82 11.16
N LEU A 78 -22.46 -1.79 11.53
CA LEU A 78 -23.42 -2.83 11.17
C LEU A 78 -23.61 -2.93 9.64
N ALA A 79 -23.72 -1.79 8.97
CA ALA A 79 -23.86 -1.74 7.52
C ALA A 79 -22.61 -2.31 6.82
N ALA A 80 -21.42 -1.94 7.29
CA ALA A 80 -20.16 -2.47 6.76
C ALA A 80 -20.01 -3.97 7.00
N VAL A 81 -20.37 -4.48 8.19
CA VAL A 81 -20.35 -5.91 8.50
C VAL A 81 -21.29 -6.69 7.58
N LYS A 82 -22.51 -6.20 7.35
CA LYS A 82 -23.46 -6.83 6.41
C LYS A 82 -22.89 -6.88 4.99
N ALA A 83 -22.34 -5.77 4.51
CA ALA A 83 -21.73 -5.71 3.19
C ALA A 83 -20.51 -6.64 3.06
N LEU A 84 -19.70 -6.77 4.12
CA LEU A 84 -18.57 -7.71 4.13
C LEU A 84 -19.04 -9.16 4.15
N ILE A 85 -20.11 -9.50 4.89
CA ILE A 85 -20.70 -10.85 4.89
C ILE A 85 -21.19 -11.24 3.47
N GLU A 86 -21.73 -10.28 2.72
CA GLU A 86 -22.19 -10.51 1.35
C GLU A 86 -21.02 -10.60 0.35
N ALA A 87 -19.93 -9.88 0.59
CA ALA A 87 -18.78 -9.82 -0.31
C ALA A 87 -17.75 -10.92 -0.06
N ALA A 88 -17.65 -11.44 1.16
CA ALA A 88 -16.69 -12.47 1.54
C ALA A 88 -17.13 -13.87 1.13
N GLU A 89 -16.18 -14.72 0.75
CA GLU A 89 -16.45 -16.13 0.45
C GLU A 89 -16.87 -16.89 1.70
N GLU A 90 -16.20 -16.60 2.83
CA GLU A 90 -16.53 -17.18 4.13
C GLU A 90 -16.56 -16.12 5.23
N SER A 91 -17.51 -16.23 6.16
CA SER A 91 -17.64 -15.32 7.29
C SER A 91 -17.67 -16.07 8.63
N PHE A 92 -16.90 -15.58 9.59
CA PHE A 92 -16.71 -16.21 10.89
C PHE A 92 -17.02 -15.25 12.03
N ILE A 93 -17.76 -15.74 13.02
CA ILE A 93 -18.04 -15.03 14.26
C ILE A 93 -16.98 -15.45 15.29
N ILE A 94 -16.30 -14.46 15.85
CA ILE A 94 -15.28 -14.65 16.88
C ILE A 94 -15.62 -13.89 18.16
N SER A 95 -15.11 -14.35 19.29
CA SER A 95 -15.25 -13.64 20.57
C SER A 95 -14.17 -12.59 20.75
N ASP A 96 -14.38 -11.64 21.65
CA ASP A 96 -13.40 -10.65 22.10
C ASP A 96 -12.03 -11.27 22.45
N LYS A 97 -12.06 -12.42 23.19
CA LYS A 97 -10.84 -13.17 23.52
C LYS A 97 -10.09 -13.71 22.29
N VAL A 98 -10.77 -13.95 21.18
CA VAL A 98 -10.15 -14.38 19.92
C VAL A 98 -9.62 -13.15 19.18
N CYS A 99 -10.34 -12.02 19.18
CA CYS A 99 -9.85 -10.75 18.64
C CYS A 99 -8.49 -10.38 19.21
N SER A 100 -8.36 -10.41 20.54
CA SER A 100 -7.09 -10.12 21.25
C SER A 100 -5.94 -11.09 20.93
N LYS A 101 -6.22 -12.26 20.34
CA LYS A 101 -5.19 -13.19 19.86
C LYS A 101 -4.76 -12.95 18.42
N ILE A 102 -5.57 -12.28 17.62
CA ILE A 102 -5.24 -11.91 16.24
C ILE A 102 -4.47 -10.58 16.22
N SER A 103 -5.01 -9.58 16.90
CA SER A 103 -4.43 -8.24 16.99
C SER A 103 -3.73 -8.05 18.34
N ASP A 104 -2.45 -7.63 18.32
CA ASP A 104 -1.69 -7.26 19.52
C ASP A 104 -1.98 -5.81 19.98
N ARG A 105 -3.04 -5.16 19.43
CA ARG A 105 -3.39 -3.77 19.75
C ARG A 105 -4.37 -3.69 20.89
N ASP A 106 -4.12 -2.78 21.82
CA ASP A 106 -5.15 -2.29 22.72
C ASP A 106 -6.23 -1.57 21.88
N GLY A 107 -7.48 -2.08 21.90
CA GLY A 107 -8.58 -1.53 21.10
C GLY A 107 -8.62 -2.07 19.68
N ALA A 108 -8.62 -3.39 19.52
CA ALA A 108 -8.97 -4.04 18.25
C ALA A 108 -10.32 -3.54 17.73
N ASP A 109 -10.43 -3.27 16.42
CA ASP A 109 -11.70 -2.83 15.81
C ASP A 109 -12.74 -3.97 15.69
N GLY A 110 -12.32 -5.22 16.01
CA GLY A 110 -13.18 -6.40 15.99
C GLY A 110 -13.54 -6.92 14.59
N PHE A 111 -13.01 -6.34 13.53
CA PHE A 111 -13.22 -6.71 12.13
C PHE A 111 -11.90 -7.04 11.48
N PHE A 112 -11.69 -8.30 11.12
CA PHE A 112 -10.48 -8.77 10.43
C PHE A 112 -10.86 -9.29 9.05
N ILE A 113 -10.32 -8.67 8.03
CA ILE A 113 -10.64 -8.96 6.63
C ILE A 113 -9.39 -9.53 5.98
N VAL A 114 -9.44 -10.80 5.59
CA VAL A 114 -8.41 -11.42 4.74
C VAL A 114 -8.82 -11.15 3.30
N ALA A 115 -7.96 -10.48 2.56
CA ALA A 115 -8.21 -10.12 1.18
C ALA A 115 -7.02 -10.50 0.29
N GLU A 116 -7.23 -10.55 -1.01
CA GLU A 116 -6.21 -10.88 -2.00
C GLU A 116 -5.66 -9.60 -2.63
N LEU A 117 -4.34 -9.43 -2.60
CA LEU A 117 -3.68 -8.28 -3.20
C LEU A 117 -3.74 -8.40 -4.73
N PRO A 118 -4.29 -7.40 -5.44
CA PRO A 118 -4.29 -7.39 -6.89
C PRO A 118 -2.87 -7.48 -7.45
N SER A 119 -2.70 -8.25 -8.51
CA SER A 119 -1.43 -8.38 -9.23
C SER A 119 -1.48 -7.53 -10.49
N TYR A 120 -0.41 -6.77 -10.72
CA TYR A 120 -0.24 -5.93 -11.89
C TYR A 120 1.10 -6.20 -12.55
N SER A 121 1.14 -6.15 -13.87
CA SER A 121 2.34 -6.03 -14.69
C SER A 121 2.53 -4.57 -15.15
N LEU A 122 3.67 -4.26 -15.74
CA LEU A 122 3.90 -2.93 -16.34
C LEU A 122 2.92 -2.66 -17.50
N ASP A 123 2.50 -3.69 -18.22
CA ASP A 123 1.58 -3.58 -19.36
C ASP A 123 0.14 -3.29 -18.95
N ASP A 124 -0.23 -3.51 -17.69
CA ASP A 124 -1.55 -3.18 -17.15
C ASP A 124 -1.73 -1.69 -16.86
N ILE A 125 -0.64 -0.91 -16.88
CA ILE A 125 -0.67 0.52 -16.62
C ILE A 125 -1.26 1.28 -17.80
N LYS A 126 -2.39 1.94 -17.56
CA LYS A 126 -3.02 2.81 -18.57
C LYS A 126 -2.27 4.13 -18.62
N LEU A 127 -1.69 4.42 -19.78
CA LEU A 127 -0.91 5.63 -19.99
C LEU A 127 -1.81 6.83 -20.30
N GLU A 128 -1.53 7.95 -19.64
CA GLU A 128 -2.12 9.28 -19.87
C GLU A 128 -1.01 10.26 -20.25
N ASP A 129 -1.36 11.45 -20.76
CA ASP A 129 -0.37 12.46 -21.17
C ASP A 129 0.40 13.05 -19.99
N ASN A 130 -0.29 13.25 -18.86
CA ASN A 130 0.32 13.73 -17.61
C ASN A 130 0.14 12.67 -16.51
N MET A 131 1.24 12.21 -15.97
CA MET A 131 1.24 11.18 -14.92
C MET A 131 2.31 11.46 -13.87
N THR A 132 1.98 11.18 -12.63
CA THR A 132 2.96 11.11 -11.54
C THR A 132 2.99 9.71 -10.98
N ALA A 133 4.15 9.07 -11.05
CA ALA A 133 4.40 7.75 -10.50
C ALA A 133 5.58 7.76 -9.53
N ILE A 134 5.67 6.74 -8.66
CA ILE A 134 6.84 6.53 -7.81
C ILE A 134 7.45 5.17 -8.09
N VAL A 135 8.77 5.11 -8.24
CA VAL A 135 9.56 3.88 -8.28
C VAL A 135 10.15 3.63 -6.89
N LEU A 136 9.75 2.55 -6.26
CA LEU A 136 10.25 2.08 -4.97
C LEU A 136 11.48 1.19 -5.21
N ASP A 137 12.68 1.77 -5.12
CA ASP A 137 13.92 1.06 -5.40
C ASP A 137 14.54 0.49 -4.12
N GLY A 138 14.36 -0.81 -3.91
CA GLY A 138 14.99 -1.55 -2.81
C GLY A 138 14.55 -1.14 -1.41
N GLN A 139 13.37 -0.59 -1.23
CA GLN A 139 12.82 -0.19 0.07
C GLN A 139 12.76 -1.36 1.05
N GLU A 140 13.22 -1.14 2.31
CA GLU A 140 13.27 -2.16 3.37
C GLU A 140 12.24 -1.98 4.47
N GLN A 141 11.74 -0.75 4.66
CA GLN A 141 10.80 -0.45 5.73
C GLN A 141 9.35 -0.52 5.22
N PRO A 142 8.56 -1.55 5.61
CA PRO A 142 7.18 -1.69 5.13
C PRO A 142 6.31 -0.47 5.46
N GLY A 143 6.59 0.20 6.60
CA GLY A 143 5.90 1.44 6.99
C GLY A 143 6.14 2.58 6.01
N ASN A 144 7.37 2.75 5.51
CA ASN A 144 7.72 3.77 4.52
C ASN A 144 7.05 3.49 3.19
N ILE A 145 7.09 2.24 2.71
CA ILE A 145 6.41 1.85 1.47
C ILE A 145 4.93 2.22 1.54
N GLY A 146 4.23 1.83 2.61
CA GLY A 146 2.82 2.16 2.77
C GLY A 146 2.55 3.67 2.85
N ALA A 147 3.39 4.43 3.56
CA ALA A 147 3.29 5.88 3.64
C ALA A 147 3.49 6.55 2.27
N ILE A 148 4.46 6.09 1.49
CA ILE A 148 4.71 6.55 0.12
C ILE A 148 3.49 6.31 -0.77
N LEU A 149 2.95 5.08 -0.76
CA LEU A 149 1.75 4.75 -1.56
C LEU A 149 0.56 5.62 -1.17
N ARG A 150 0.33 5.82 0.14
CA ARG A 150 -0.72 6.71 0.64
C ARG A 150 -0.53 8.15 0.19
N SER A 151 0.70 8.64 0.22
CA SER A 151 1.02 10.01 -0.21
C SER A 151 0.84 10.17 -1.72
N LEU A 152 1.21 9.16 -2.49
CA LEU A 152 1.02 9.15 -3.94
C LEU A 152 -0.47 9.17 -4.31
N ASP A 153 -1.30 8.31 -3.66
CA ASP A 153 -2.76 8.34 -3.80
C ASP A 153 -3.33 9.72 -3.44
N GLY A 154 -2.91 10.28 -2.29
CA GLY A 154 -3.33 11.60 -1.82
C GLY A 154 -2.91 12.75 -2.74
N ALA A 155 -1.77 12.66 -3.40
CA ALA A 155 -1.32 13.61 -4.42
C ALA A 155 -2.09 13.44 -5.75
N GLY A 156 -2.81 12.33 -5.93
CA GLY A 156 -3.48 11.98 -7.18
C GLY A 156 -2.52 11.43 -8.22
N GLY A 157 -1.45 10.78 -7.78
CA GLY A 157 -0.58 9.98 -8.64
C GLY A 157 -1.25 8.67 -9.04
N GLN A 158 -0.82 8.07 -10.14
CA GLN A 158 -1.60 7.03 -10.80
C GLN A 158 -1.12 5.61 -10.48
N PHE A 159 0.17 5.40 -10.23
CA PHE A 159 0.72 4.08 -9.93
C PHE A 159 2.09 4.18 -9.23
N ALA A 160 2.51 3.09 -8.61
CA ALA A 160 3.89 2.94 -8.18
C ALA A 160 4.49 1.68 -8.80
N ILE A 161 5.81 1.61 -8.93
CA ILE A 161 6.54 0.42 -9.37
C ILE A 161 7.47 -0.01 -8.24
N CYS A 162 7.48 -1.30 -7.92
CA CYS A 162 8.43 -1.84 -6.95
C CYS A 162 9.53 -2.60 -7.68
N THR A 163 10.78 -2.17 -7.51
CA THR A 163 11.96 -2.87 -8.03
C THR A 163 12.93 -3.21 -6.90
N ASN A 164 13.82 -4.18 -7.12
CA ASN A 164 14.74 -4.66 -6.08
C ASN A 164 14.05 -5.00 -4.76
N ARG A 165 12.86 -5.58 -4.84
CA ARG A 165 11.94 -5.79 -3.73
C ARG A 165 12.58 -6.54 -2.56
N ARG A 166 12.54 -5.95 -1.36
CA ARG A 166 13.04 -6.51 -0.10
C ARG A 166 11.93 -6.84 0.90
N VAL A 167 10.73 -6.33 0.66
CA VAL A 167 9.56 -6.50 1.54
C VAL A 167 8.41 -7.16 0.76
N LYS A 168 7.65 -8.03 1.41
CA LYS A 168 6.41 -8.55 0.84
C LYS A 168 5.37 -7.43 0.75
N MET A 169 4.74 -7.26 -0.40
CA MET A 169 3.68 -6.25 -0.60
C MET A 169 2.45 -6.51 0.27
N THR A 170 2.27 -7.76 0.71
CA THR A 170 1.22 -8.20 1.65
C THR A 170 1.55 -7.97 3.12
N HIS A 171 2.71 -7.36 3.45
CA HIS A 171 3.14 -7.15 4.83
C HIS A 171 2.13 -6.27 5.61
N SER A 172 1.63 -6.73 6.76
CA SER A 172 0.54 -6.09 7.52
C SER A 172 0.82 -4.62 7.87
N ARG A 173 2.09 -4.27 8.17
CA ARG A 173 2.50 -2.88 8.46
C ARG A 173 2.42 -1.99 7.21
N LEU A 174 2.77 -2.52 6.01
CA LEU A 174 2.64 -1.83 4.74
C LEU A 174 1.15 -1.55 4.45
N ILE A 175 0.33 -2.58 4.51
CA ILE A 175 -1.12 -2.47 4.29
C ILE A 175 -1.73 -1.42 5.20
N ARG A 176 -1.42 -1.46 6.50
CA ARG A 176 -1.94 -0.51 7.48
C ARG A 176 -1.50 0.93 7.18
N SER A 177 -0.21 1.15 6.96
CA SER A 177 0.31 2.51 6.72
C SER A 177 -0.16 3.10 5.40
N SER A 178 -0.52 2.26 4.42
CA SER A 178 -1.04 2.70 3.13
C SER A 178 -2.50 3.19 3.18
N LEU A 179 -3.27 2.86 4.22
CA LEU A 179 -4.71 3.11 4.32
C LEU A 179 -5.49 2.73 3.04
N GLY A 180 -5.08 1.63 2.40
CA GLY A 180 -5.72 1.08 1.22
C GLY A 180 -4.99 1.37 -0.09
N ALA A 181 -4.13 2.37 -0.17
CA ALA A 181 -3.41 2.69 -1.40
C ALA A 181 -2.62 1.49 -1.97
N ALA A 182 -2.15 0.58 -1.11
CA ALA A 182 -1.43 -0.63 -1.54
C ALA A 182 -2.26 -1.61 -2.38
N PHE A 183 -3.59 -1.55 -2.31
CA PHE A 183 -4.49 -2.42 -3.08
C PHE A 183 -5.48 -1.64 -3.96
N THR A 184 -5.45 -0.31 -3.93
CA THR A 184 -6.26 0.54 -4.82
C THR A 184 -5.44 1.17 -5.93
N LEU A 185 -4.13 1.38 -5.74
CA LEU A 185 -3.21 1.78 -6.80
C LEU A 185 -2.63 0.55 -7.49
N PRO A 186 -2.41 0.59 -8.81
CA PRO A 186 -1.56 -0.38 -9.48
C PRO A 186 -0.13 -0.31 -8.94
N VAL A 187 0.43 -1.46 -8.49
CA VAL A 187 1.81 -1.55 -8.00
C VAL A 187 2.50 -2.77 -8.61
N PRO A 188 2.89 -2.72 -9.91
CA PRO A 188 3.69 -3.78 -10.50
C PRO A 188 5.03 -3.97 -9.80
N VAL A 189 5.47 -5.23 -9.74
CA VAL A 189 6.79 -5.62 -9.25
C VAL A 189 7.59 -6.16 -10.42
N ALA A 190 8.71 -5.50 -10.77
CA ALA A 190 9.50 -5.89 -11.92
C ALA A 190 11.01 -5.71 -11.67
N PRO A 191 11.88 -6.44 -12.42
CA PRO A 191 13.32 -6.20 -12.44
C PRO A 191 13.65 -4.76 -12.84
N ILE A 192 14.74 -4.22 -12.29
CA ILE A 192 15.12 -2.82 -12.53
C ILE A 192 15.34 -2.48 -14.00
N ASP A 193 15.94 -3.39 -14.76
CA ASP A 193 16.22 -3.20 -16.18
C ASP A 193 14.92 -3.12 -17.00
N ASP A 194 13.91 -3.93 -16.67
CA ASP A 194 12.59 -3.91 -17.30
C ASP A 194 11.86 -2.60 -16.97
N VAL A 195 11.97 -2.13 -15.72
CA VAL A 195 11.39 -0.85 -15.27
C VAL A 195 12.01 0.32 -16.03
N ILE A 196 13.34 0.37 -16.12
CA ILE A 196 14.05 1.42 -16.85
C ILE A 196 13.65 1.44 -18.31
N LYS A 197 13.66 0.26 -18.95
CA LYS A 197 13.24 0.13 -20.34
C LYS A 197 11.82 0.62 -20.54
N TRP A 198 10.88 0.16 -19.72
CA TRP A 198 9.47 0.53 -19.83
C TRP A 198 9.24 2.03 -19.63
N LEU A 199 9.89 2.65 -18.64
CA LEU A 199 9.80 4.09 -18.39
C LEU A 199 10.36 4.89 -19.57
N THR A 200 11.47 4.46 -20.14
CA THR A 200 12.12 5.13 -21.29
C THR A 200 11.27 5.01 -22.54
N ASP A 201 10.79 3.81 -22.87
CA ASP A 201 9.94 3.56 -24.06
C ASP A 201 8.63 4.33 -24.00
N ASN A 202 8.13 4.63 -22.79
CA ASN A 202 6.89 5.38 -22.56
C ASN A 202 7.12 6.87 -22.25
N ASN A 203 8.32 7.39 -22.52
CA ASN A 203 8.67 8.82 -22.40
C ASN A 203 8.46 9.40 -20.99
N PHE A 204 8.75 8.64 -19.92
CA PHE A 204 8.78 9.19 -18.58
C PHE A 204 10.05 10.00 -18.33
N LYS A 205 9.90 11.18 -17.72
CA LYS A 205 10.98 11.90 -17.07
C LYS A 205 11.25 11.22 -15.73
N ILE A 206 12.50 10.92 -15.47
CA ILE A 206 12.91 10.18 -14.27
C ILE A 206 13.50 11.17 -13.28
N ILE A 207 12.74 11.55 -12.26
CA ILE A 207 13.20 12.43 -11.19
C ILE A 207 13.84 11.57 -10.12
N VAL A 208 15.12 11.76 -9.85
CA VAL A 208 15.90 10.95 -8.93
C VAL A 208 16.20 11.75 -7.68
N THR A 209 15.62 11.36 -6.54
CA THR A 209 15.95 12.01 -5.26
C THR A 209 17.32 11.56 -4.78
N ASP A 210 18.30 12.48 -4.78
CA ASP A 210 19.70 12.18 -4.49
C ASP A 210 20.32 13.29 -3.63
N LEU A 211 20.96 12.92 -2.52
CA LEU A 211 21.64 13.86 -1.62
C LEU A 211 22.88 14.50 -2.26
N THR A 212 23.40 13.94 -3.34
CA THR A 212 24.56 14.47 -4.08
C THR A 212 24.17 15.38 -5.23
N ALA A 213 22.88 15.54 -5.53
CA ALA A 213 22.40 16.43 -6.55
C ALA A 213 22.63 17.91 -6.17
N THR A 214 22.75 18.76 -7.20
CA THR A 214 22.95 20.21 -7.05
C THR A 214 21.71 21.03 -7.43
N LYS A 215 20.75 20.39 -8.11
CA LYS A 215 19.49 20.96 -8.56
C LYS A 215 18.44 20.76 -7.49
N ASP A 216 17.77 21.82 -7.08
CA ASP A 216 16.66 21.72 -6.13
C ASP A 216 15.45 21.01 -6.77
N TYR A 217 14.74 20.17 -5.96
CA TYR A 217 13.60 19.40 -6.46
C TYR A 217 12.52 20.27 -7.13
N TYR A 218 12.34 21.48 -6.67
CA TYR A 218 11.37 22.41 -7.23
C TYR A 218 11.84 23.06 -8.54
N GLU A 219 13.05 22.84 -9.02
CA GLU A 219 13.54 23.33 -10.33
C GLU A 219 13.37 22.30 -11.46
N ALA A 220 13.00 21.06 -11.10
CA ALA A 220 12.77 20.01 -12.08
C ALA A 220 11.56 20.28 -12.99
N ASP A 221 11.59 19.70 -14.17
CA ASP A 221 10.48 19.73 -15.11
C ASP A 221 9.50 18.56 -14.82
N TYR A 222 8.37 18.88 -14.23
CA TYR A 222 7.29 17.95 -13.91
C TYR A 222 6.19 17.87 -14.97
N SER A 223 6.39 18.39 -16.17
CA SER A 223 5.40 18.29 -17.25
C SER A 223 5.40 16.90 -17.89
N GLY A 224 4.25 16.43 -18.34
CA GLY A 224 4.10 15.13 -18.97
C GLY A 224 4.15 13.97 -17.98
N ARG A 225 4.71 12.84 -18.39
CA ARG A 225 4.86 11.65 -17.54
C ARG A 225 6.09 11.74 -16.68
N VAL A 226 5.92 11.63 -15.37
CA VAL A 226 7.00 11.75 -14.38
C VAL A 226 7.04 10.49 -13.50
N ALA A 227 8.22 9.90 -13.38
CA ALA A 227 8.52 8.82 -12.43
C ALA A 227 9.54 9.30 -11.40
N ILE A 228 9.18 9.30 -10.13
CA ILE A 228 10.02 9.73 -9.01
C ILE A 228 10.66 8.51 -8.40
N VAL A 229 11.99 8.43 -8.39
CA VAL A 229 12.73 7.31 -7.80
C VAL A 229 12.99 7.56 -6.33
N ALA A 230 12.40 6.71 -5.49
CA ALA A 230 12.60 6.66 -4.05
C ALA A 230 13.56 5.51 -3.70
N GLY A 231 14.79 5.83 -3.34
CA GLY A 231 15.84 4.86 -3.02
C GLY A 231 15.70 4.23 -1.64
N ASN A 232 16.54 3.21 -1.39
CA ASN A 232 16.67 2.56 -0.08
C ASN A 232 17.06 3.56 1.02
N GLU A 233 16.56 3.35 2.23
CA GLU A 233 16.74 4.25 3.37
C GLU A 233 18.19 4.41 3.81
N PHE A 234 19.04 3.39 3.58
CA PHE A 234 20.44 3.35 3.98
C PHE A 234 21.40 3.44 2.79
N LEU A 235 21.07 2.76 1.68
CA LEU A 235 21.92 2.65 0.49
C LEU A 235 21.66 3.74 -0.55
N GLY A 236 20.54 4.46 -0.41
CA GLY A 236 20.08 5.40 -1.42
C GLY A 236 19.53 4.68 -2.67
N ILE A 237 19.63 5.35 -3.80
CA ILE A 237 19.19 4.83 -5.11
C ILE A 237 20.21 3.87 -5.69
N SER A 238 19.75 2.92 -6.49
CA SER A 238 20.65 2.07 -7.31
C SER A 238 21.46 2.94 -8.28
N PRO A 239 22.78 2.68 -8.43
CA PRO A 239 23.69 3.53 -9.24
C PRO A 239 23.22 3.73 -10.68
N VAL A 240 22.52 2.76 -11.27
CA VAL A 240 22.03 2.81 -12.64
C VAL A 240 21.13 4.02 -12.91
N TRP A 241 20.34 4.46 -11.92
CA TRP A 241 19.45 5.62 -12.07
C TRP A 241 20.20 6.92 -12.36
N ARG A 242 21.44 7.06 -11.86
CA ARG A 242 22.28 8.27 -12.09
C ARG A 242 22.86 8.32 -13.50
N THR A 243 22.90 7.19 -14.20
CA THR A 243 23.57 7.05 -15.52
C THR A 243 22.59 7.19 -16.68
N LEU A 244 21.30 7.30 -16.43
CA LEU A 244 20.29 7.37 -17.47
C LEU A 244 20.25 8.77 -18.10
N PRO A 245 20.19 8.86 -19.44
CA PRO A 245 20.18 10.15 -20.14
C PRO A 245 18.94 11.02 -19.84
N ASN A 246 17.83 10.39 -19.46
CA ASN A 246 16.56 11.03 -19.12
C ASN A 246 16.33 11.16 -17.61
N ALA A 247 17.36 10.89 -16.79
CA ALA A 247 17.31 11.12 -15.35
C ALA A 247 17.62 12.57 -15.00
N ASP A 248 16.84 13.12 -14.09
CA ASP A 248 17.01 14.46 -13.52
C ASP A 248 17.25 14.33 -12.00
N PRO A 249 18.50 14.27 -11.54
CA PRO A 249 18.82 14.22 -10.12
C PRO A 249 18.46 15.52 -9.41
N VAL A 250 17.72 15.40 -8.30
CA VAL A 250 17.27 16.53 -7.50
C VAL A 250 17.53 16.33 -6.02
N ILE A 251 17.80 17.43 -5.32
CA ILE A 251 17.92 17.47 -3.85
C ILE A 251 16.76 18.23 -3.23
N ILE A 252 16.34 17.81 -2.04
CA ILE A 252 15.48 18.60 -1.17
C ILE A 252 16.38 19.39 -0.23
N PRO A 253 16.40 20.74 -0.30
CA PRO A 253 17.31 21.54 0.50
C PRO A 253 16.99 21.40 1.99
N MET A 254 18.01 21.09 2.77
CA MET A 254 17.90 20.97 4.22
C MET A 254 18.35 22.30 4.86
N LEU A 255 17.40 23.02 5.48
CA LEU A 255 17.64 24.34 6.08
C LEU A 255 17.97 24.27 7.57
N GLY A 256 17.93 23.09 8.15
CA GLY A 256 18.22 22.83 9.57
C GLY A 256 19.50 22.01 9.75
N SER A 257 19.60 21.32 10.88
CA SER A 257 20.76 20.49 11.24
C SER A 257 20.68 19.03 10.77
N CYS A 258 19.53 18.58 10.27
CA CYS A 258 19.39 17.22 9.76
C CYS A 258 20.02 17.09 8.37
N GLU A 259 20.66 15.95 8.09
CA GLU A 259 21.31 15.68 6.81
C GLU A 259 20.34 15.26 5.71
N SER A 260 19.19 14.65 6.08
CA SER A 260 18.21 14.15 5.14
C SER A 260 16.81 14.03 5.77
N LEU A 261 15.81 13.90 4.92
CA LEU A 261 14.44 13.52 5.32
C LEU A 261 14.26 11.99 5.28
N ASN A 262 13.31 11.49 6.07
CA ASN A 262 12.78 10.15 5.84
C ASN A 262 12.27 10.03 4.40
N VAL A 263 12.55 8.89 3.75
CA VAL A 263 12.23 8.66 2.34
C VAL A 263 10.73 8.83 2.03
N GLY A 264 9.84 8.49 2.96
CA GLY A 264 8.40 8.71 2.81
C GLY A 264 8.04 10.19 2.72
N PHE A 265 8.65 11.04 3.54
CA PHE A 265 8.45 12.50 3.49
C PHE A 265 9.08 13.11 2.25
N ALA A 266 10.29 12.71 1.88
CA ALA A 266 10.95 13.17 0.67
C ALA A 266 10.10 12.84 -0.57
N SER A 267 9.66 11.59 -0.71
CA SER A 267 8.79 11.15 -1.81
C SER A 267 7.46 11.90 -1.83
N THR A 268 6.89 12.19 -0.66
CA THR A 268 5.64 12.96 -0.55
C THR A 268 5.80 14.37 -1.12
N LEU A 269 6.86 15.09 -0.73
CA LEU A 269 7.12 16.44 -1.20
C LEU A 269 7.22 16.48 -2.73
N VAL A 270 8.02 15.61 -3.31
CA VAL A 270 8.26 15.59 -4.76
C VAL A 270 7.00 15.13 -5.52
N ALA A 271 6.22 14.17 -4.99
CA ALA A 271 4.98 13.73 -5.61
C ALA A 271 3.91 14.85 -5.62
N TYR A 272 3.77 15.58 -4.52
CA TYR A 272 2.85 16.73 -4.47
C TYR A 272 3.29 17.86 -5.38
N GLU A 273 4.59 18.19 -5.42
CA GLU A 273 5.13 19.19 -6.35
C GLU A 273 4.79 18.83 -7.79
N SER A 274 5.05 17.57 -8.20
CA SER A 274 4.74 17.07 -9.54
C SER A 274 3.24 17.19 -9.84
N SER A 275 2.40 16.61 -9.00
CA SER A 275 0.96 16.55 -9.24
C SER A 275 0.29 17.93 -9.22
N LEU A 276 0.67 18.81 -8.30
CA LEU A 276 0.11 20.16 -8.21
C LEU A 276 0.48 21.01 -9.44
N ARG A 277 1.70 20.87 -9.96
CA ARG A 277 2.10 21.54 -11.21
C ARG A 277 1.35 21.02 -12.42
N GLN A 278 1.25 19.69 -12.57
CA GLN A 278 0.51 19.08 -13.68
C GLN A 278 -0.96 19.51 -13.70
N LYS A 279 -1.56 19.72 -12.52
CA LYS A 279 -2.95 20.19 -12.37
C LYS A 279 -3.09 21.72 -12.43
N GLY A 280 -2.00 22.48 -12.60
CA GLY A 280 -2.01 23.94 -12.61
C GLY A 280 -2.38 24.58 -11.27
N LEU A 281 -2.32 23.83 -10.17
CA LEU A 281 -2.62 24.30 -8.81
C LEU A 281 -1.41 25.00 -8.17
N LEU A 282 -0.20 24.68 -8.62
CA LEU A 282 1.03 25.35 -8.24
C LEU A 282 1.59 26.06 -9.47
N LYS A 283 1.60 27.41 -9.43
CA LYS A 283 2.19 28.26 -10.48
C LYS A 283 3.56 28.75 -10.03
N ARG A 284 4.51 28.72 -10.91
CA ARG A 284 5.79 29.44 -10.81
C ARG A 284 5.80 30.60 -11.77
#